data_302821419c9933a5e6fed31e6b7d5fe5
#
_entry.id   302821419c9933a5e6fed31e6b7d5fe5
#
_cell.length_a   1.000
_cell.length_b   1.000
_cell.length_c   1.000
_cell.angle_alpha   90.00
_cell.angle_beta   90.00
_cell.angle_gamma   90.00
#
_symmetry.space_group_name_H-M   'P 1'
#
loop_
_entity.id
_entity.type
_entity.pdbx_description
1 polymer ?
#
loop_
_entity_poly.entity_id
_entity_poly.type
_entity_poly.pdbx_seq_one_letter_code
_entity_poly.pdbx_strand_id
1 'polypeptide(L)'
;MTKFGIVKEMTAQRMWIHENKRLITEATTNVVPNGPTDSKWIGEFSHQSTVLWQEASNDPKTVEEYKEKEEQFREGRASLEVKAR
;
A
#
# COMPACT_ATOMS: atom_id res chain seq x y z
N MET A 1 18.78 3.24 -16.97
CA MET A 1 18.41 3.38 -16.63
C MET A 1 17.82 3.28 -15.81
N THR A 2 17.81 3.22 -15.45
CA THR A 2 17.46 3.09 -14.69
C THR A 2 16.48 3.16 -14.22
N LYS A 3 16.13 3.73 -14.44
CA LYS A 3 15.07 4.03 -14.21
C LYS A 3 14.24 3.08 -13.99
N PHE A 4 14.57 2.27 -14.15
CA PHE A 4 14.05 1.32 -14.03
C PHE A 4 13.74 0.87 -12.83
N GLY A 5 14.50 0.91 -12.11
CA GLY A 5 14.23 0.52 -10.78
C GLY A 5 13.02 1.18 -10.23
N ILE A 6 12.53 1.98 -11.00
CA ILE A 6 11.40 2.72 -10.64
C ILE A 6 10.15 1.94 -10.57
N VAL A 7 10.13 0.78 -11.17
CA VAL A 7 8.96 -0.09 -11.06
C VAL A 7 8.92 -0.60 -9.64
N LYS A 8 8.10 -0.01 -8.83
CA LYS A 8 7.96 -0.40 -7.44
C LYS A 8 7.17 -1.67 -7.34
N GLU A 9 7.66 -2.58 -6.54
CA GLU A 9 6.93 -3.80 -6.29
C GLU A 9 5.73 -3.49 -5.41
N MET A 10 4.61 -4.14 -5.70
CA MET A 10 3.45 -4.02 -4.83
C MET A 10 3.60 -5.02 -3.70
N THR A 11 4.09 -4.53 -2.58
CA THR A 11 4.21 -5.36 -1.39
C THR A 11 2.84 -5.56 -0.75
N ALA A 12 2.75 -6.51 0.18
CA ALA A 12 1.52 -6.77 0.90
C ALA A 12 1.03 -5.50 1.59
N GLN A 13 1.93 -4.75 2.21
CA GLN A 13 1.58 -3.51 2.87
C GLN A 13 1.00 -2.48 1.89
N ARG A 14 1.61 -2.35 0.73
CA ARG A 14 1.14 -1.39 -0.26
C ARG A 14 -0.23 -1.75 -0.79
N MET A 15 -0.48 -3.04 -1.01
CA MET A 15 -1.79 -3.47 -1.45
C MET A 15 -2.85 -3.19 -0.41
N TRP A 16 -2.54 -3.45 0.85
CA TRP A 16 -3.46 -3.17 1.93
C TRP A 16 -3.76 -1.68 2.02
N ILE A 17 -2.73 -0.85 1.92
CA ILE A 17 -2.89 0.60 1.97
C ILE A 17 -3.78 1.07 0.82
N HIS A 18 -3.55 0.55 -0.37
CA HIS A 18 -4.33 0.93 -1.53
C HIS A 18 -5.80 0.58 -1.38
N GLU A 19 -6.08 -0.62 -0.89
CA GLU A 19 -7.45 -1.07 -0.71
C GLU A 19 -8.15 -0.38 0.45
N ASN A 20 -7.40 0.08 1.43
CA ASN A 20 -7.95 0.74 2.61
C ASN A 20 -7.65 2.23 2.66
N LYS A 21 -7.40 2.81 1.50
CA LYS A 21 -7.06 4.22 1.39
C LYS A 21 -8.09 5.12 2.07
N ARG A 22 -9.37 4.78 1.92
CA ARG A 22 -10.43 5.57 2.52
C ARG A 22 -10.33 5.59 4.04
N LEU A 23 -10.08 4.43 4.63
CA LEU A 23 -9.92 4.30 6.07
C LEU A 23 -8.74 5.14 6.56
N ILE A 24 -7.62 5.06 5.84
CA ILE A 24 -6.43 5.83 6.19
C ILE A 24 -6.68 7.32 6.05
N THR A 25 -7.40 7.72 5.02
CA THR A 25 -7.75 9.12 4.79
C THR A 25 -8.60 9.64 5.95
N GLU A 26 -9.56 8.88 6.41
CA GLU A 26 -10.39 9.28 7.54
C GLU A 26 -9.57 9.44 8.81
N ALA A 27 -8.69 8.48 9.08
CA ALA A 27 -7.83 8.54 10.25
C ALA A 27 -6.91 9.77 10.17
N THR A 28 -6.38 10.05 8.99
CA THR A 28 -5.51 11.19 8.80
C THR A 28 -6.27 12.50 8.98
N THR A 29 -7.49 12.57 8.47
CA THR A 29 -8.31 13.76 8.60
C THR A 29 -8.63 14.07 10.06
N ASN A 30 -8.78 13.06 10.90
CA ASN A 30 -9.02 13.26 12.31
C ASN A 30 -7.85 13.97 13.00
N VAL A 31 -6.64 13.78 12.51
CA VAL A 31 -5.45 14.41 13.07
C VAL A 31 -5.14 15.72 12.36
N VAL A 32 -5.37 15.78 11.05
CA VAL A 32 -5.09 16.94 10.22
C VAL A 32 -6.39 17.37 9.52
N PRO A 33 -7.26 18.10 10.22
CA PRO A 33 -8.59 18.45 9.69
C PRO A 33 -8.55 19.30 8.42
N ASN A 34 -7.45 19.99 8.18
CA ASN A 34 -7.31 20.84 6.99
C ASN A 34 -7.22 20.02 5.70
N GLY A 35 -6.99 18.71 5.81
CA GLY A 35 -6.98 17.84 4.66
C GLY A 35 -5.67 17.86 3.88
N PRO A 36 -5.71 17.37 2.64
CA PRO A 36 -4.50 17.20 1.83
C PRO A 36 -3.73 18.48 1.52
N THR A 37 -4.33 19.62 1.74
CA THR A 37 -3.63 20.89 1.50
C THR A 37 -2.70 21.26 2.64
N ASP A 38 -2.81 20.60 3.78
CA ASP A 38 -1.93 20.87 4.93
C ASP A 38 -0.58 20.19 4.68
N SER A 39 0.49 20.92 5.00
CA SER A 39 1.84 20.36 4.79
C SER A 39 2.12 19.13 5.65
N LYS A 40 1.35 18.96 6.71
CA LYS A 40 1.51 17.80 7.60
C LYS A 40 0.78 16.56 7.09
N TRP A 41 -0.07 16.73 6.08
CA TRP A 41 -0.92 15.64 5.62
C TRP A 41 -0.14 14.41 5.19
N ILE A 42 0.87 14.60 4.34
CA ILE A 42 1.63 13.47 3.77
C ILE A 42 2.31 12.68 4.87
N GLY A 43 2.94 13.37 5.82
CA GLY A 43 3.61 12.71 6.93
C GLY A 43 2.63 11.96 7.80
N GLU A 44 1.49 12.56 8.09
CA GLU A 44 0.49 11.91 8.93
C GLU A 44 -0.17 10.74 8.20
N PHE A 45 -0.42 10.90 6.91
CA PHE A 45 -0.99 9.81 6.12
C PHE A 45 -0.07 8.59 6.14
N SER A 46 1.22 8.83 5.96
CA SER A 46 2.21 7.75 6.01
C SER A 46 2.24 7.10 7.39
N HIS A 47 2.18 7.91 8.44
CA HIS A 47 2.17 7.40 9.81
C HIS A 47 0.92 6.55 10.06
N GLN A 48 -0.25 7.04 9.69
CA GLN A 48 -1.50 6.32 9.90
C GLN A 48 -1.52 5.02 9.10
N SER A 49 -1.01 5.04 7.88
CA SER A 49 -0.99 3.83 7.08
C SER A 49 -0.11 2.76 7.73
N THR A 50 1.01 3.17 8.32
CA THR A 50 1.90 2.23 9.01
C THR A 50 1.23 1.67 10.26
N VAL A 51 0.64 2.53 11.07
CA VAL A 51 -0.02 2.11 12.31
C VAL A 51 -1.17 1.15 12.02
N LEU A 52 -2.01 1.52 11.05
CA LEU A 52 -3.16 0.69 10.73
C LEU A 52 -2.75 -0.64 10.12
N TRP A 53 -1.69 -0.63 9.29
CA TRP A 53 -1.18 -1.89 8.75
C TRP A 53 -0.62 -2.79 9.86
N GLN A 54 0.07 -2.20 10.83
CA GLN A 54 0.60 -2.97 11.95
C GLN A 54 -0.53 -3.64 12.73
N GLU A 55 -1.63 -2.94 12.92
CA GLU A 55 -2.79 -3.52 13.59
C GLU A 55 -3.42 -4.62 12.74
N ALA A 56 -3.57 -4.38 11.45
CA ALA A 56 -4.14 -5.37 10.56
C ALA A 56 -3.26 -6.61 10.45
N SER A 57 -1.94 -6.41 10.46
CA SER A 57 -1.01 -7.52 10.32
C SER A 57 -0.87 -8.36 11.59
N ASN A 58 -1.51 -7.95 12.68
CA ASN A 58 -1.59 -8.80 13.86
C ASN A 58 -2.48 -10.01 13.61
N ASP A 59 -3.33 -9.95 12.60
CA ASP A 59 -4.18 -11.07 12.22
C ASP A 59 -3.43 -11.91 11.17
N PRO A 60 -3.09 -13.16 11.50
CA PRO A 60 -2.37 -14.00 10.55
C PRO A 60 -3.10 -14.21 9.24
N LYS A 61 -4.43 -14.21 9.26
CA LYS A 61 -5.21 -14.38 8.06
C LYS A 61 -5.03 -13.20 7.10
N THR A 62 -4.99 -12.01 7.66
CA THR A 62 -4.79 -10.80 6.86
C THR A 62 -3.42 -10.82 6.20
N VAL A 63 -2.38 -11.15 6.96
CA VAL A 63 -1.03 -11.22 6.43
C VAL A 63 -0.94 -12.25 5.30
N GLU A 64 -1.52 -13.42 5.53
CA GLU A 64 -1.49 -14.49 4.56
C GLU A 64 -2.23 -14.11 3.28
N GLU A 65 -3.40 -13.49 3.43
CA GLU A 65 -4.19 -13.04 2.30
C GLU A 65 -3.42 -12.06 1.41
N TYR A 66 -2.76 -11.09 2.02
CA TYR A 66 -2.06 -10.08 1.24
C TYR A 66 -0.72 -10.56 0.70
N LYS A 67 -0.11 -11.53 1.37
CA LYS A 67 1.08 -12.18 0.80
C LYS A 67 0.71 -12.94 -0.46
N GLU A 68 -0.42 -13.59 -0.44
CA GLU A 68 -0.91 -14.32 -1.61
C GLU A 68 -1.21 -13.36 -2.76
N LYS A 69 -1.82 -12.23 -2.46
CA LYS A 69 -2.09 -11.21 -3.47
C LYS A 69 -0.80 -10.65 -4.05
N GLU A 70 0.18 -10.44 -3.21
CA GLU A 70 1.49 -9.97 -3.64
C GLU A 70 2.12 -10.94 -4.64
N GLU A 71 2.04 -12.21 -4.34
CA GLU A 71 2.57 -13.24 -5.19
C GLU A 71 1.84 -13.31 -6.51
N GLN A 72 0.52 -13.24 -6.49
CA GLN A 72 -0.29 -13.22 -7.70
C GLN A 72 0.04 -12.03 -8.58
N PHE A 73 0.25 -10.89 -7.98
CA PHE A 73 0.63 -9.69 -8.72
C PHE A 73 1.97 -9.88 -9.41
N ARG A 74 2.91 -10.47 -8.71
CA ARG A 74 4.25 -10.73 -9.24
C ARG A 74 4.20 -11.71 -10.41
N GLU A 75 3.43 -12.77 -10.26
CA GLU A 75 3.26 -13.75 -11.32
C GLU A 75 2.56 -13.16 -12.53
N GLY A 76 1.54 -12.33 -12.30
CA GLY A 76 0.84 -11.66 -13.38
C GLY A 76 1.75 -10.78 -14.20
N ARG A 77 2.63 -10.05 -13.54
CA ARG A 77 3.59 -9.21 -14.25
C ARG A 77 4.56 -10.04 -15.09
N ALA A 78 5.05 -11.12 -14.52
CA ALA A 78 5.95 -11.98 -15.24
C ALA A 78 5.27 -12.56 -16.47
N SER A 79 4.03 -13.00 -16.34
CA SER A 79 3.27 -13.51 -17.46
C SER A 79 3.07 -12.49 -18.56
N LEU A 80 2.76 -11.26 -18.17
CA LEU A 80 2.57 -10.19 -19.14
C LEU A 80 3.85 -9.87 -19.87
N GLU A 81 4.97 -9.88 -19.18
CA GLU A 81 6.25 -9.63 -19.80
C GLU A 81 6.59 -10.70 -20.84
N VAL A 82 6.31 -11.94 -20.51
CA VAL A 82 6.55 -13.04 -21.44
C VAL A 82 5.68 -12.88 -22.66
N LYS A 83 4.44 -12.51 -22.50
CA LYS A 83 3.54 -12.32 -23.63
C LYS A 83 3.96 -11.17 -24.52
N ALA A 84 4.54 -10.15 -23.93
CA ALA A 84 4.95 -8.97 -24.68
C ALA A 84 6.08 -9.29 -25.66
N ARG A 85 6.74 -10.38 -25.47
CA ARG A 85 7.78 -10.82 -26.38
C ARG A 85 7.19 -11.58 -27.53
#